data_e30706cbaafcae854ec1d5ac74686707
#
_entry.id   e30706cbaafcae854ec1d5ac74686707
#
_cell.length_a   1.000
_cell.length_b   1.000
_cell.length_c   1.000
_cell.angle_alpha   90.00
_cell.angle_beta   90.00
_cell.angle_gamma   90.00
#
_symmetry.space_group_name_H-M   'P 1'
#
loop_
_entity.id
_entity.type
_entity.pdbx_description
1 polymer ?
#
loop_
_entity_poly.entity_id
_entity_poly.type
_entity_poly.pdbx_seq_one_letter_code
_entity_poly.pdbx_strand_id
1 'polypeptide(L)' 'MTIKVEKQVVYMGGGLTRVGWFVWDNDQMVGWHMDYDAAHRRAHDVIEQKEHRDGA' A
#
# COMPACT_ATOMS: atom_id res chain seq x y z
N MET A 1 -15.26 -3.23 -0.70
CA MET A 1 -13.79 -3.19 -0.75
C MET A 1 -13.30 -1.75 -0.65
N THR A 2 -12.42 -1.49 0.29
CA THR A 2 -11.84 -0.17 0.48
C THR A 2 -10.32 -0.27 0.39
N ILE A 3 -9.75 0.34 -0.63
CA ILE A 3 -8.30 0.40 -0.82
C ILE A 3 -7.81 1.78 -0.39
N LYS A 4 -6.79 1.81 0.45
CA LYS A 4 -6.24 3.05 0.99
C LYS A 4 -4.73 3.02 0.90
N VAL A 5 -4.14 4.13 0.45
CA VAL A 5 -2.69 4.35 0.47
C VAL A 5 -2.41 5.37 1.56
N GLU A 6 -1.60 4.99 2.54
CA GLU A 6 -1.33 5.80 3.71
C GLU A 6 0.17 6.07 3.84
N LYS A 7 0.51 7.36 3.99
CA LYS A 7 1.88 7.78 4.22
C LYS A 7 2.22 7.62 5.70
N GLN A 8 3.37 7.01 5.99
CA GLN A 8 3.86 6.88 7.36
C GLN A 8 5.34 7.15 7.45
N VAL A 9 5.77 7.64 8.60
CA VAL A 9 7.18 7.86 8.90
C VAL A 9 7.68 6.65 9.68
N VAL A 10 8.73 6.02 9.17
CA VAL A 10 9.33 4.83 9.79
C VAL A 10 10.66 5.22 10.40
N TYR A 11 10.88 4.85 11.66
CA TYR A 11 12.14 5.10 12.36
C TYR A 11 13.09 3.95 12.11
N MET A 12 14.25 4.28 11.56
CA MET A 12 15.25 3.28 11.17
C MET A 12 16.33 3.09 12.23
N GLY A 13 16.24 3.81 13.35
CA GLY A 13 17.27 3.80 14.40
C GLY A 13 18.30 4.88 14.17
N GLY A 14 19.08 5.19 15.19
CA GLY A 14 20.15 6.19 15.11
C GLY A 14 19.68 7.59 14.74
N GLY A 15 18.43 7.91 15.00
CA GLY A 15 17.85 9.21 14.64
C GLY A 15 17.46 9.34 13.17
N LEU A 16 17.57 8.27 12.39
CA LEU A 16 17.20 8.29 10.98
C LEU A 16 15.73 7.94 10.81
N THR A 17 15.07 8.66 9.91
CA THR A 17 13.66 8.40 9.57
C THR A 17 13.52 8.26 8.06
N ARG A 18 12.55 7.44 7.65
CA ARG A 18 12.19 7.30 6.25
C ARG A 18 10.68 7.36 6.11
N VAL A 19 10.23 7.86 4.95
CA VAL A 19 8.81 7.90 4.63
C VAL A 19 8.46 6.64 3.85
N GLY A 20 7.44 5.92 4.32
CA GLY A 20 6.91 4.76 3.64
C GLY A 20 5.45 4.97 3.27
N TRP A 21 4.98 4.20 2.30
CA TRP A 21 3.60 4.23 1.84
C TRP A 21 3.00 2.85 2.00
N PHE A 22 1.98 2.74 2.85
CA PHE A 22 1.31 1.48 3.14
C PHE A 22 0.03 1.40 2.30
N VAL A 23 -0.19 0.24 1.71
CA VAL A 23 -1.42 -0.03 0.95
C VAL A 23 -2.28 -0.96 1.78
N TRP A 24 -3.51 -0.54 2.05
CA TRP A 24 -4.44 -1.27 2.88
C TRP A 24 -5.65 -1.73 2.05
N ASP A 25 -6.08 -2.95 2.30
CA ASP A 25 -7.34 -3.48 1.81
C ASP A 25 -8.22 -3.73 3.02
N ASN A 26 -9.14 -2.79 3.29
CA ASN A 26 -9.89 -2.73 4.54
C ASN A 26 -8.92 -2.67 5.72
N ASP A 27 -8.84 -3.71 6.53
CA ASP A 27 -7.96 -3.76 7.70
C ASP A 27 -6.68 -4.55 7.45
N GLN A 28 -6.46 -5.00 6.23
CA GLN A 28 -5.32 -5.84 5.91
C GLN A 28 -4.28 -5.06 5.10
N MET A 29 -3.03 -5.06 5.56
CA MET A 29 -1.94 -4.46 4.81
C MET A 29 -1.51 -5.40 3.68
N VAL A 30 -1.61 -4.92 2.44
CA VAL A 30 -1.29 -5.71 1.26
C VAL A 30 -0.03 -5.24 0.54
N GLY A 31 0.58 -4.15 0.98
CA GLY A 31 1.83 -3.69 0.40
C GLY A 31 2.46 -2.57 1.20
N TRP A 32 3.78 -2.46 1.09
CA TRP A 32 4.54 -1.37 1.69
C TRP A 32 5.65 -0.97 0.73
N HIS A 33 5.76 0.31 0.45
CA HIS A 33 6.72 0.81 -0.52
C HIS A 33 7.33 2.12 -0.04
N MET A 34 8.57 2.37 -0.44
CA MET A 34 9.28 3.61 -0.12
C MET A 34 8.93 4.73 -1.10
N ASP A 35 8.20 4.41 -2.17
CA ASP A 35 7.88 5.32 -3.24
C ASP A 35 6.37 5.33 -3.47
N TYR A 36 5.79 6.53 -3.57
CA TYR A 36 4.35 6.69 -3.78
C TYR A 36 3.87 6.01 -5.06
N ASP A 37 4.62 6.16 -6.15
CA ASP A 37 4.21 5.56 -7.43
C ASP A 37 4.12 4.04 -7.33
N ALA A 38 5.06 3.41 -6.65
CA ALA A 38 5.04 1.97 -6.43
C ALA A 38 3.83 1.56 -5.59
N ALA A 39 3.52 2.31 -4.54
CA ALA A 39 2.36 2.03 -3.70
C ALA A 39 1.06 2.20 -4.48
N HIS A 40 0.98 3.23 -5.32
CA HIS A 40 -0.19 3.48 -6.15
C HIS A 40 -0.41 2.34 -7.15
N ARG A 41 0.65 1.85 -7.77
CA ARG A 41 0.58 0.70 -8.68
C ARG A 41 0.11 -0.55 -7.95
N ARG A 42 0.60 -0.76 -6.73
CA ARG A 42 0.17 -1.90 -5.94
C ARG A 42 -1.31 -1.81 -5.62
N ALA A 43 -1.80 -0.63 -5.26
CA ALA A 43 -3.22 -0.43 -5.00
C ALA A 43 -4.07 -0.76 -6.23
N HIS A 44 -3.62 -0.31 -7.40
CA HIS A 44 -4.29 -0.62 -8.66
C HIS A 44 -4.31 -2.13 -8.93
N ASP A 45 -3.19 -2.81 -8.74
CA ASP A 45 -3.10 -4.24 -8.96
C ASP A 45 -4.07 -5.02 -8.06
N VAL A 46 -4.18 -4.61 -6.81
CA VAL A 46 -5.09 -5.25 -5.86
C VAL A 46 -6.54 -5.07 -6.31
N ILE A 47 -6.89 -3.86 -6.74
CA ILE A 47 -8.24 -3.57 -7.24
C ILE A 47 -8.55 -4.43 -8.47
N GLU A 48 -7.63 -4.47 -9.42
CA GLU A 48 -7.82 -5.25 -10.65
C GLU A 48 -7.96 -6.74 -10.35
N GLN A 49 -7.14 -7.27 -9.48
CA GLN A 49 -7.21 -8.68 -9.10
C GLN A 49 -8.56 -9.02 -8.49
N LYS A 50 -9.08 -8.16 -7.64
CA LYS A 50 -10.37 -8.39 -7.01
C LYS A 50 -11.52 -8.27 -8.01
N GLU A 51 -11.46 -7.32 -8.91
CA GLU A 51 -12.48 -7.17 -9.96
C GLU A 51 -12.49 -8.38 -10.87
N HIS A 52 -11.33 -8.88 -11.27
CA HIS A 52 -11.22 -10.08 -12.09
C HIS A 52 -11.77 -11.30 -11.36
N ARG A 53 -11.46 -11.43 -10.09
CA ARG A 53 -11.91 -12.57 -9.29
C ARG A 53 -13.43 -12.56 -9.14
N ASP A 54 -14.00 -11.39 -8.91
CA ASP A 54 -15.45 -11.23 -8.75
C ASP A 54 -16.17 -11.39 -10.08
N GLY A 55 -15.51 -11.05 -11.18
CA GLY A 55 -16.08 -11.17 -12.51
C GLY A 55 -15.98 -12.57 -13.11
N ALA A 56 -15.23 -13.42 -12.50
CA ALA A 56 -15.10 -14.80 -12.95
C ALA A 56 -16.27 -15.66 -12.43
#